data_9343141425522a18f6ba97920a844bdc
#
_entry.id   9343141425522a18f6ba97920a844bdc
#
_cell.length_a   1.000
_cell.length_b   1.000
_cell.length_c   1.000
_cell.angle_alpha   90.00
_cell.angle_beta   90.00
_cell.angle_gamma   90.00
#
_symmetry.space_group_name_H-M   'P 1'
#
loop_
_entity.id
_entity.type
_entity.pdbx_description
1 polymer ?
#
loop_
_entity_poly.entity_id
_entity_poly.type
_entity_poly.pdbx_seq_one_letter_code
_entity_poly.pdbx_strand_id
1 'polypeptide(L)'
;QFTFVVPRDINYQYGFGKISYYAADETTIEDAAGSYENIIIGGTDPNALADGRGPKVEVFMNTEDFVFGGITNPSPTLLAVLEDDNGINVVGNSIGHDLEGVLNGNTQNTYLLNDFYESELDDYTRGKVRYPLSNLPEGRHNIRIKAWDVANNSAEGYTEFVVAASEEVALEHVLNYPNPFTDFTCFQFDHNLSNQELEVMVQVFTISGRLVKTIQASIFSDGALRRDDCIEWDGRDDYGDRLGRGVYLYKVKVRAANTGNAVLSGESEFEKLVILK
;
A
#
# COMPACT_ATOMS: atom_id res chain seq x y z
N GLN A 1 -16.23 24.23 -11.49
CA GLN A 1 -16.61 22.97 -12.15
C GLN A 1 -16.30 21.87 -11.18
N PHE A 2 -17.20 20.93 -10.98
CA PHE A 2 -17.01 19.75 -10.16
C PHE A 2 -17.57 18.53 -10.90
N THR A 3 -17.06 17.37 -10.57
CA THR A 3 -17.51 16.07 -11.07
C THR A 3 -17.88 15.21 -9.87
N PHE A 4 -18.91 14.42 -9.97
CA PHE A 4 -19.30 13.50 -8.91
C PHE A 4 -19.82 12.19 -9.51
N VAL A 5 -19.67 11.11 -8.77
CA VAL A 5 -20.26 9.81 -9.09
C VAL A 5 -21.68 9.76 -8.53
N VAL A 6 -22.60 9.23 -9.32
CA VAL A 6 -24.00 9.09 -8.89
C VAL A 6 -24.08 8.14 -7.67
N PRO A 7 -24.71 8.55 -6.56
CA PRO A 7 -24.82 7.71 -5.36
C PRO A 7 -25.57 6.40 -5.61
N ARG A 8 -25.28 5.38 -4.80
CA ARG A 8 -25.88 4.05 -4.88
C ARG A 8 -27.37 4.02 -4.57
N ASP A 9 -27.82 4.89 -3.68
CA ASP A 9 -29.13 4.91 -3.04
C ASP A 9 -30.19 5.70 -3.81
N ILE A 10 -29.88 6.14 -5.03
CA ILE A 10 -30.87 6.78 -5.89
C ILE A 10 -31.78 5.75 -6.55
N ASN A 11 -32.99 6.19 -6.87
CA ASN A 11 -33.92 5.39 -7.65
C ASN A 11 -33.55 5.45 -9.16
N TYR A 12 -33.14 4.29 -9.71
CA TYR A 12 -32.75 4.16 -11.12
C TYR A 12 -33.92 3.90 -12.07
N GLN A 13 -35.17 4.02 -11.63
CA GLN A 13 -36.30 3.96 -12.53
C GLN A 13 -36.24 5.09 -13.55
N TYR A 14 -36.55 4.76 -14.81
CA TYR A 14 -36.55 5.74 -15.89
C TYR A 14 -37.50 6.89 -15.58
N GLY A 15 -36.98 8.09 -15.49
CA GLY A 15 -37.73 9.29 -15.17
C GLY A 15 -36.88 10.52 -14.93
N PHE A 16 -37.56 11.62 -14.60
CA PHE A 16 -36.83 12.85 -14.23
C PHE A 16 -36.20 12.74 -12.87
N GLY A 17 -34.93 13.14 -12.80
CA GLY A 17 -34.15 13.22 -11.57
C GLY A 17 -34.01 14.66 -11.08
N LYS A 18 -33.46 14.81 -9.87
CA LYS A 18 -33.15 16.09 -9.25
C LYS A 18 -31.76 16.08 -8.68
N ILE A 19 -30.94 17.08 -9.03
CA ILE A 19 -29.68 17.36 -8.36
C ILE A 19 -29.89 18.58 -7.49
N SER A 20 -29.61 18.47 -6.18
CA SER A 20 -29.64 19.59 -5.24
C SER A 20 -28.20 20.03 -4.97
N TYR A 21 -27.98 21.33 -4.99
CA TYR A 21 -26.68 21.94 -4.72
C TYR A 21 -26.76 22.73 -3.43
N TYR A 22 -25.69 22.68 -2.66
CA TYR A 22 -25.46 23.55 -1.52
C TYR A 22 -24.01 24.03 -1.55
N ALA A 23 -23.80 25.29 -1.29
CA ALA A 23 -22.49 25.89 -1.14
C ALA A 23 -22.51 26.83 0.06
N ALA A 24 -21.47 26.79 0.86
CA ALA A 24 -21.29 27.69 2.00
C ALA A 24 -19.91 28.35 1.89
N ASP A 25 -19.82 29.62 2.25
CA ASP A 25 -18.58 30.34 2.43
C ASP A 25 -18.31 30.48 3.94
N GLU A 26 -17.30 29.79 4.43
CA GLU A 26 -16.92 29.81 5.86
C GLU A 26 -16.41 31.18 6.30
N THR A 27 -15.96 32.04 5.36
CA THR A 27 -15.40 33.36 5.69
C THR A 27 -16.44 34.46 5.79
N THR A 28 -17.51 34.39 5.00
CA THR A 28 -18.56 35.41 4.94
C THR A 28 -19.84 34.99 5.67
N ILE A 29 -19.94 33.73 6.13
CA ILE A 29 -21.15 33.14 6.75
C ILE A 29 -22.36 33.25 5.79
N GLU A 30 -22.10 33.18 4.49
CA GLU A 30 -23.13 33.17 3.45
C GLU A 30 -23.27 31.75 2.89
N ASP A 31 -24.50 31.35 2.59
CA ASP A 31 -24.79 30.10 1.93
C ASP A 31 -25.70 30.28 0.71
N ALA A 32 -25.67 29.30 -0.17
CA ALA A 32 -26.52 29.25 -1.32
C ALA A 32 -27.01 27.81 -1.57
N ALA A 33 -28.26 27.66 -1.89
CA ALA A 33 -28.86 26.40 -2.29
C ALA A 33 -29.55 26.53 -3.65
N GLY A 34 -29.56 25.45 -4.40
CA GLY A 34 -30.20 25.40 -5.70
C GLY A 34 -30.52 23.98 -6.12
N SER A 35 -31.28 23.82 -7.19
CA SER A 35 -31.55 22.51 -7.77
C SER A 35 -31.61 22.57 -9.28
N TYR A 36 -31.33 21.41 -9.91
CA TYR A 36 -31.52 21.18 -11.33
C TYR A 36 -32.33 19.92 -11.53
N GLU A 37 -33.45 20.03 -12.24
CA GLU A 37 -34.45 18.96 -12.39
C GLU A 37 -34.60 18.49 -13.85
N ASN A 38 -33.84 19.07 -14.78
CA ASN A 38 -33.93 18.71 -16.20
C ASN A 38 -32.90 17.65 -16.58
N ILE A 39 -32.88 16.55 -15.79
CA ILE A 39 -32.06 15.37 -16.05
C ILE A 39 -32.99 14.14 -16.12
N ILE A 40 -32.60 13.16 -16.91
CA ILE A 40 -33.27 11.84 -16.98
C ILE A 40 -32.33 10.83 -16.34
N ILE A 41 -32.87 10.03 -15.44
CA ILE A 41 -32.18 8.91 -14.80
C ILE A 41 -32.75 7.62 -15.37
N GLY A 42 -31.88 6.62 -15.57
CA GLY A 42 -32.25 5.31 -16.12
C GLY A 42 -32.29 5.27 -17.65
N GLY A 43 -32.57 4.09 -18.18
CA GLY A 43 -32.51 3.80 -19.62
C GLY A 43 -31.13 3.25 -20.04
N THR A 44 -30.99 3.01 -21.36
CA THR A 44 -29.76 2.51 -21.97
C THR A 44 -29.25 3.58 -22.96
N ASP A 45 -27.97 3.88 -22.93
CA ASP A 45 -27.35 4.71 -23.97
C ASP A 45 -27.08 3.85 -25.21
N PRO A 46 -27.78 4.08 -26.33
CA PRO A 46 -27.59 3.32 -27.56
C PRO A 46 -26.23 3.61 -28.25
N ASN A 47 -25.50 4.64 -27.79
CA ASN A 47 -24.18 5.00 -28.29
C ASN A 47 -23.07 4.64 -27.32
N ALA A 48 -23.39 3.97 -26.22
CA ALA A 48 -22.37 3.48 -25.31
C ALA A 48 -21.38 2.60 -26.04
N LEU A 49 -20.11 2.92 -25.92
CA LEU A 49 -19.04 2.08 -26.46
C LEU A 49 -19.07 0.73 -25.71
N ALA A 50 -18.94 -0.36 -26.48
CA ALA A 50 -18.81 -1.67 -25.88
C ALA A 50 -17.48 -1.72 -25.14
N ASP A 51 -17.52 -1.80 -23.83
CA ASP A 51 -16.38 -2.11 -23.01
C ASP A 51 -16.29 -3.63 -22.83
N GLY A 52 -15.12 -4.19 -23.04
CA GLY A 52 -14.84 -5.63 -22.93
C GLY A 52 -13.63 -5.90 -22.03
N ARG A 53 -13.20 -4.92 -21.23
CA ARG A 53 -12.06 -5.04 -20.32
C ARG A 53 -12.53 -4.80 -18.90
N GLY A 54 -12.15 -5.71 -17.99
CA GLY A 54 -12.37 -5.47 -16.57
C GLY A 54 -11.29 -4.57 -15.97
N PRO A 55 -11.50 -4.11 -14.73
CA PRO A 55 -10.62 -3.18 -14.07
C PRO A 55 -9.22 -3.75 -13.84
N LYS A 56 -8.21 -2.90 -13.81
CA LYS A 56 -6.89 -3.26 -13.29
C LYS A 56 -6.99 -3.38 -11.77
N VAL A 57 -6.52 -4.50 -11.21
CA VAL A 57 -6.55 -4.80 -9.78
C VAL A 57 -5.15 -5.10 -9.30
N GLU A 58 -4.57 -4.21 -8.50
CA GLU A 58 -3.28 -4.40 -7.84
C GLU A 58 -3.50 -4.61 -6.35
N VAL A 59 -2.88 -5.63 -5.76
CA VAL A 59 -3.13 -6.03 -4.37
C VAL A 59 -1.84 -6.00 -3.58
N PHE A 60 -1.88 -5.34 -2.42
CA PHE A 60 -0.75 -5.09 -1.54
C PHE A 60 -1.14 -5.35 -0.09
N MET A 61 -0.15 -5.37 0.81
CA MET A 61 -0.33 -5.33 2.26
C MET A 61 0.25 -4.03 2.80
N ASN A 62 -0.47 -3.38 3.70
CA ASN A 62 -0.12 -2.15 4.39
C ASN A 62 0.08 -0.95 3.44
N THR A 63 1.04 -1.00 2.53
CA THR A 63 1.40 0.09 1.59
C THR A 63 1.51 -0.40 0.15
N GLU A 64 1.47 0.53 -0.82
CA GLU A 64 1.66 0.21 -2.25
C GLU A 64 3.10 -0.27 -2.57
N ASP A 65 4.05 -0.03 -1.68
CA ASP A 65 5.43 -0.49 -1.81
C ASP A 65 5.61 -1.96 -1.41
N PHE A 66 4.54 -2.62 -0.94
CA PHE A 66 4.60 -4.02 -0.55
C PHE A 66 5.07 -4.91 -1.69
N VAL A 67 6.08 -5.71 -1.41
CA VAL A 67 6.62 -6.68 -2.38
C VAL A 67 5.90 -8.01 -2.24
N PHE A 68 5.58 -8.63 -3.38
CA PHE A 68 4.97 -9.96 -3.42
C PHE A 68 5.78 -10.97 -2.60
N GLY A 69 5.13 -11.67 -1.68
CA GLY A 69 5.77 -12.60 -0.74
C GLY A 69 6.41 -11.95 0.48
N GLY A 70 6.27 -10.64 0.65
CA GLY A 70 6.82 -9.88 1.79
C GLY A 70 6.20 -10.26 3.13
N ILE A 71 6.80 -9.78 4.22
CA ILE A 71 6.38 -10.07 5.60
C ILE A 71 5.34 -9.04 6.08
N THR A 72 4.40 -9.52 6.88
CA THR A 72 3.45 -8.69 7.64
C THR A 72 3.34 -9.15 9.10
N ASN A 73 2.71 -8.32 9.93
CA ASN A 73 2.24 -8.72 11.24
C ASN A 73 0.92 -9.54 11.15
N PRO A 74 0.42 -10.12 12.26
CA PRO A 74 -0.83 -10.88 12.29
C PRO A 74 -2.10 -10.07 11.99
N SER A 75 -2.02 -8.75 11.94
CA SER A 75 -3.16 -7.87 11.70
C SER A 75 -2.83 -6.79 10.66
N PRO A 76 -2.48 -7.18 9.42
CA PRO A 76 -2.13 -6.23 8.38
C PRO A 76 -3.36 -5.56 7.78
N THR A 77 -3.16 -4.43 7.12
CA THR A 77 -4.16 -3.82 6.27
C THR A 77 -4.05 -4.37 4.84
N LEU A 78 -5.11 -4.97 4.35
CA LEU A 78 -5.26 -5.27 2.93
C LEU A 78 -5.44 -3.96 2.16
N LEU A 79 -4.59 -3.71 1.19
CA LEU A 79 -4.66 -2.57 0.29
C LEU A 79 -4.85 -3.05 -1.14
N ALA A 80 -5.87 -2.57 -1.83
CA ALA A 80 -6.00 -2.78 -3.27
C ALA A 80 -6.17 -1.45 -3.99
N VAL A 81 -5.49 -1.32 -5.11
CA VAL A 81 -5.63 -0.20 -6.05
C VAL A 81 -6.41 -0.71 -7.26
N LEU A 82 -7.51 -0.04 -7.55
CA LEU A 82 -8.42 -0.38 -8.65
C LEU A 82 -8.45 0.78 -9.64
N GLU A 83 -8.37 0.45 -10.93
CA GLU A 83 -8.37 1.45 -12.00
C GLU A 83 -9.17 0.93 -13.20
N ASP A 84 -10.08 1.75 -13.72
CA ASP A 84 -10.90 1.43 -14.88
C ASP A 84 -11.36 2.71 -15.61
N ASP A 85 -11.29 2.71 -16.92
CA ASP A 85 -11.61 3.89 -17.75
C ASP A 85 -13.08 4.37 -17.58
N ASN A 86 -13.99 3.45 -17.27
CA ASN A 86 -15.42 3.73 -17.10
C ASN A 86 -15.84 3.83 -15.63
N GLY A 87 -14.96 3.41 -14.72
CA GLY A 87 -15.15 3.43 -13.28
C GLY A 87 -15.47 2.08 -12.68
N ILE A 88 -15.19 1.97 -11.38
CA ILE A 88 -15.33 0.74 -10.60
C ILE A 88 -16.78 0.57 -10.13
N ASN A 89 -17.34 -0.62 -10.34
CA ASN A 89 -18.64 -0.98 -9.77
C ASN A 89 -18.49 -1.31 -8.28
N VAL A 90 -18.85 -0.36 -7.46
CA VAL A 90 -18.86 -0.50 -5.99
C VAL A 90 -20.26 -0.76 -5.44
N VAL A 91 -21.25 -0.82 -6.33
CA VAL A 91 -22.67 -0.98 -6.02
C VAL A 91 -23.02 -2.47 -6.09
N GLY A 92 -22.94 -3.23 -5.03
CA GLY A 92 -23.33 -4.65 -4.96
C GLY A 92 -24.81 -4.94 -5.27
N ASN A 93 -25.43 -4.19 -6.18
CA ASN A 93 -26.86 -4.30 -6.49
C ASN A 93 -27.23 -5.48 -7.39
N SER A 94 -26.24 -6.15 -7.97
CA SER A 94 -26.42 -7.36 -8.79
C SER A 94 -25.86 -8.55 -8.04
N ILE A 95 -26.59 -9.66 -8.03
CA ILE A 95 -26.11 -10.89 -7.39
C ILE A 95 -24.75 -11.29 -8.02
N GLY A 96 -23.71 -11.33 -7.19
CA GLY A 96 -22.37 -11.79 -7.58
C GLY A 96 -21.45 -10.71 -8.21
N HIS A 97 -21.80 -9.43 -8.13
CA HIS A 97 -20.98 -8.33 -8.60
C HIS A 97 -20.36 -7.52 -7.44
N ASP A 98 -20.22 -8.12 -6.29
CA ASP A 98 -19.55 -7.51 -5.16
C ASP A 98 -18.03 -7.42 -5.40
N LEU A 99 -17.43 -6.44 -4.76
CA LEU A 99 -16.00 -6.37 -4.59
C LEU A 99 -15.58 -7.33 -3.49
N GLU A 100 -14.99 -8.45 -3.87
CA GLU A 100 -14.77 -9.57 -2.95
C GLU A 100 -13.28 -9.88 -2.75
N GLY A 101 -12.91 -10.17 -1.50
CA GLY A 101 -11.60 -10.71 -1.15
C GLY A 101 -11.70 -12.16 -0.68
N VAL A 102 -10.85 -13.03 -1.21
CA VAL A 102 -10.76 -14.45 -0.83
C VAL A 102 -9.38 -14.75 -0.27
N LEU A 103 -9.31 -14.99 1.03
CA LEU A 103 -8.07 -15.34 1.74
C LEU A 103 -7.85 -16.85 1.68
N ASN A 104 -6.63 -17.29 1.30
CA ASN A 104 -6.21 -18.68 1.26
C ASN A 104 -7.16 -19.60 0.47
N GLY A 105 -7.84 -19.05 -0.53
CA GLY A 105 -8.79 -19.81 -1.35
C GLY A 105 -10.09 -20.22 -0.62
N ASN A 106 -10.36 -19.66 0.57
CA ASN A 106 -11.56 -19.98 1.32
C ASN A 106 -12.78 -19.20 0.79
N THR A 107 -13.48 -19.78 -0.16
CA THR A 107 -14.67 -19.19 -0.79
C THR A 107 -15.94 -19.27 0.09
N GLN A 108 -15.89 -19.95 1.22
CA GLN A 108 -17.03 -19.99 2.15
C GLN A 108 -17.05 -18.78 3.08
N ASN A 109 -15.94 -18.07 3.20
CA ASN A 109 -15.80 -16.88 4.04
C ASN A 109 -15.08 -15.79 3.25
N THR A 110 -15.82 -15.10 2.40
CA THR A 110 -15.32 -13.98 1.59
C THR A 110 -15.42 -12.67 2.35
N TYR A 111 -14.49 -11.77 2.10
CA TYR A 111 -14.55 -10.40 2.59
C TYR A 111 -15.29 -9.53 1.59
N LEU A 112 -16.40 -8.92 2.00
CA LEU A 112 -17.09 -7.90 1.20
C LEU A 112 -16.39 -6.57 1.38
N LEU A 113 -15.85 -6.02 0.31
CA LEU A 113 -14.95 -4.87 0.33
C LEU A 113 -15.58 -3.59 -0.21
N ASN A 114 -16.85 -3.63 -0.64
CA ASN A 114 -17.55 -2.50 -1.23
C ASN A 114 -17.55 -1.25 -0.33
N ASP A 115 -17.78 -1.42 0.97
CA ASP A 115 -17.84 -0.30 1.93
C ASP A 115 -16.46 0.24 2.32
N PHE A 116 -15.39 -0.43 1.91
CA PHE A 116 -14.00 -0.07 2.16
C PHE A 116 -13.31 0.53 0.93
N TYR A 117 -14.07 0.71 -0.15
CA TYR A 117 -13.56 1.37 -1.35
C TYR A 117 -13.76 2.89 -1.26
N GLU A 118 -12.70 3.62 -1.54
CA GLU A 118 -12.71 5.08 -1.66
C GLU A 118 -12.12 5.46 -3.02
N SER A 119 -12.87 6.23 -3.83
CA SER A 119 -12.34 6.81 -5.06
C SER A 119 -11.34 7.89 -4.76
N GLU A 120 -10.37 8.11 -5.65
CA GLU A 120 -9.47 9.25 -5.55
C GLU A 120 -10.23 10.57 -5.73
N LEU A 121 -9.69 11.65 -5.16
CA LEU A 121 -10.33 12.97 -5.22
C LEU A 121 -10.44 13.44 -6.68
N ASP A 122 -11.65 13.78 -7.08
CA ASP A 122 -11.99 14.22 -8.44
C ASP A 122 -11.71 13.20 -9.56
N ASP A 123 -11.45 11.92 -9.20
CA ASP A 123 -11.19 10.83 -10.13
C ASP A 123 -12.03 9.60 -9.80
N TYR A 124 -13.07 9.33 -10.58
CA TYR A 124 -13.93 8.15 -10.42
C TYR A 124 -13.37 6.89 -11.09
N THR A 125 -12.32 7.04 -11.91
CA THR A 125 -11.70 5.93 -12.64
C THR A 125 -10.71 5.15 -11.79
N ARG A 126 -10.29 5.72 -10.65
CA ARG A 126 -9.32 5.13 -9.74
C ARG A 126 -9.77 5.25 -8.29
N GLY A 127 -9.43 4.24 -7.51
CA GLY A 127 -9.69 4.24 -6.07
C GLY A 127 -8.98 3.11 -5.35
N LYS A 128 -9.12 3.11 -4.04
CA LYS A 128 -8.41 2.19 -3.14
C LYS A 128 -9.36 1.52 -2.17
N VAL A 129 -9.08 0.25 -1.91
CA VAL A 129 -9.68 -0.50 -0.80
C VAL A 129 -8.68 -0.55 0.34
N ARG A 130 -9.12 -0.24 1.55
CA ARG A 130 -8.36 -0.43 2.79
C ARG A 130 -9.16 -1.25 3.76
N TYR A 131 -8.80 -2.51 3.93
CA TYR A 131 -9.51 -3.44 4.80
C TYR A 131 -8.60 -4.00 5.90
N PRO A 132 -8.91 -3.79 7.20
CA PRO A 132 -8.11 -4.32 8.29
C PRO A 132 -8.34 -5.83 8.44
N LEU A 133 -7.33 -6.62 8.16
CA LEU A 133 -7.29 -8.02 8.52
C LEU A 133 -6.89 -8.16 10.00
N SER A 134 -7.26 -9.25 10.64
CA SER A 134 -6.95 -9.45 12.05
C SER A 134 -6.73 -10.91 12.41
N ASN A 135 -5.81 -11.13 13.36
CA ASN A 135 -5.53 -12.44 13.95
C ASN A 135 -5.20 -13.54 12.92
N LEU A 136 -4.47 -13.18 11.88
CA LEU A 136 -3.98 -14.15 10.93
C LEU A 136 -2.94 -15.07 11.63
N PRO A 137 -3.01 -16.39 11.43
CA PRO A 137 -1.99 -17.29 11.96
C PRO A 137 -0.66 -17.05 11.27
N GLU A 138 0.42 -17.41 11.95
CA GLU A 138 1.75 -17.37 11.35
C GLU A 138 1.85 -18.29 10.13
N GLY A 139 2.67 -17.89 9.16
CA GLY A 139 2.96 -18.65 7.97
C GLY A 139 2.57 -17.94 6.68
N ARG A 140 2.58 -18.69 5.60
CA ARG A 140 2.26 -18.17 4.25
C ARG A 140 0.76 -18.02 4.05
N HIS A 141 0.39 -16.89 3.52
CA HIS A 141 -0.97 -16.54 3.13
C HIS A 141 -1.00 -16.03 1.70
N ASN A 142 -2.17 -16.08 1.12
CA ASN A 142 -2.47 -15.42 -0.14
C ASN A 142 -3.87 -14.82 -0.08
N ILE A 143 -4.06 -13.75 -0.85
CA ILE A 143 -5.36 -13.15 -1.00
C ILE A 143 -5.60 -12.80 -2.46
N ARG A 144 -6.82 -13.06 -2.92
CA ARG A 144 -7.32 -12.69 -4.24
C ARG A 144 -8.46 -11.72 -4.08
N ILE A 145 -8.44 -10.66 -4.87
CA ILE A 145 -9.53 -9.68 -4.93
C ILE A 145 -10.15 -9.75 -6.31
N LYS A 146 -11.47 -9.84 -6.37
CA LYS A 146 -12.27 -9.73 -7.58
C LYS A 146 -13.01 -8.40 -7.59
N ALA A 147 -12.85 -7.65 -8.66
CA ALA A 147 -13.52 -6.39 -8.87
C ALA A 147 -14.27 -6.39 -10.21
N TRP A 148 -15.27 -5.53 -10.31
CA TRP A 148 -16.09 -5.32 -11.50
C TRP A 148 -16.06 -3.84 -11.90
N ASP A 149 -16.13 -3.57 -13.19
CA ASP A 149 -16.39 -2.24 -13.73
C ASP A 149 -17.90 -1.96 -13.81
N VAL A 150 -18.27 -0.75 -14.20
CA VAL A 150 -19.67 -0.35 -14.39
C VAL A 150 -20.31 -1.00 -15.64
N ALA A 151 -19.52 -1.58 -16.54
CA ALA A 151 -19.98 -2.31 -17.73
C ALA A 151 -20.16 -3.82 -17.47
N ASN A 152 -19.94 -4.30 -16.23
CA ASN A 152 -20.01 -5.69 -15.78
C ASN A 152 -18.88 -6.61 -16.31
N ASN A 153 -17.73 -6.07 -16.64
CA ASN A 153 -16.54 -6.88 -16.83
C ASN A 153 -15.81 -7.04 -15.50
N SER A 154 -15.19 -8.19 -15.27
CA SER A 154 -14.47 -8.46 -14.03
C SER A 154 -13.00 -8.72 -14.26
N ALA A 155 -12.20 -8.40 -13.25
CA ALA A 155 -10.81 -8.81 -13.16
C ALA A 155 -10.45 -9.24 -11.74
N GLU A 156 -9.34 -9.96 -11.62
CA GLU A 156 -8.82 -10.42 -10.34
C GLU A 156 -7.39 -9.94 -10.14
N GLY A 157 -7.10 -9.46 -8.92
CA GLY A 157 -5.75 -9.22 -8.43
C GLY A 157 -5.37 -10.23 -7.37
N TYR A 158 -4.07 -10.47 -7.18
CA TYR A 158 -3.56 -11.50 -6.30
C TYR A 158 -2.25 -11.06 -5.66
N THR A 159 -2.08 -11.37 -4.36
CA THR A 159 -0.79 -11.26 -3.70
C THR A 159 -0.56 -12.39 -2.71
N GLU A 160 0.70 -12.67 -2.41
CA GLU A 160 1.14 -13.56 -1.34
C GLU A 160 1.87 -12.76 -0.27
N PHE A 161 1.79 -13.23 0.96
CA PHE A 161 2.47 -12.63 2.09
C PHE A 161 2.76 -13.66 3.18
N VAL A 162 3.72 -13.33 4.05
CA VAL A 162 4.10 -14.17 5.19
C VAL A 162 3.74 -13.42 6.46
N VAL A 163 2.93 -14.04 7.31
CA VAL A 163 2.65 -13.52 8.65
C VAL A 163 3.70 -14.05 9.62
N ALA A 164 4.41 -13.14 10.28
CA ALA A 164 5.35 -13.46 11.35
C ALA A 164 4.86 -12.87 12.67
N ALA A 165 5.01 -13.63 13.77
CA ALA A 165 4.63 -13.15 15.10
C ALA A 165 5.49 -11.97 15.53
N SER A 166 4.88 -11.09 16.30
CA SER A 166 5.46 -9.81 16.70
C SER A 166 6.38 -9.86 17.91
N GLU A 167 6.88 -11.03 18.33
CA GLU A 167 7.84 -11.12 19.44
C GLU A 167 9.25 -10.63 19.04
N GLU A 168 9.57 -10.66 17.75
CA GLU A 168 10.80 -10.12 17.17
C GLU A 168 10.52 -9.33 15.91
N VAL A 169 11.36 -8.35 15.62
CA VAL A 169 11.30 -7.64 14.32
C VAL A 169 11.92 -8.57 13.27
N ALA A 170 11.08 -9.09 12.38
CA ALA A 170 11.57 -9.79 11.20
C ALA A 170 11.99 -8.79 10.13
N LEU A 171 13.16 -9.00 9.53
CA LEU A 171 13.71 -8.20 8.43
C LEU A 171 13.87 -9.08 7.21
N GLU A 172 13.30 -8.64 6.07
CA GLU A 172 13.48 -9.30 4.77
C GLU A 172 13.88 -8.30 3.70
N HIS A 173 14.28 -8.82 2.54
CA HIS A 173 14.69 -8.04 1.38
C HIS A 173 15.69 -6.92 1.72
N VAL A 174 16.59 -7.19 2.69
CA VAL A 174 17.64 -6.24 3.08
C VAL A 174 18.61 -6.08 1.94
N LEU A 175 18.68 -4.88 1.39
CA LEU A 175 19.57 -4.56 0.26
C LEU A 175 20.09 -3.14 0.36
N ASN A 176 21.15 -2.84 -0.37
CA ASN A 176 21.60 -1.49 -0.63
C ASN A 176 21.60 -1.21 -2.13
N TYR A 177 21.11 -0.03 -2.53
CA TYR A 177 21.05 0.37 -3.93
C TYR A 177 21.48 1.83 -4.12
N PRO A 178 22.34 2.13 -5.10
CA PRO A 178 23.04 1.18 -5.98
C PRO A 178 24.08 0.30 -5.26
N ASN A 179 24.28 -0.91 -5.77
CA ASN A 179 25.35 -1.83 -5.36
C ASN A 179 25.84 -2.60 -6.60
N PRO A 180 27.08 -2.38 -7.09
CA PRO A 180 28.13 -1.50 -6.54
C PRO A 180 27.83 0.00 -6.61
N PHE A 181 28.50 0.80 -5.78
CA PHE A 181 28.38 2.26 -5.78
C PHE A 181 29.73 2.98 -5.78
N THR A 182 29.68 4.28 -6.14
CA THR A 182 30.87 5.17 -6.17
C THR A 182 30.78 6.31 -5.15
N ASP A 183 29.64 6.95 -5.04
CA ASP A 183 29.46 8.17 -4.27
C ASP A 183 28.53 7.98 -3.07
N PHE A 184 27.41 7.30 -3.26
CA PHE A 184 26.47 6.96 -2.19
C PHE A 184 25.70 5.67 -2.50
N THR A 185 25.14 5.08 -1.47
CA THR A 185 24.19 3.98 -1.54
C THR A 185 23.08 4.18 -0.50
N CYS A 186 21.99 3.48 -0.67
CA CYS A 186 20.76 3.62 0.10
C CYS A 186 20.36 2.25 0.66
N PHE A 187 20.31 2.08 1.97
CA PHE A 187 19.89 0.85 2.60
C PHE A 187 18.36 0.78 2.67
N GLN A 188 17.82 -0.36 2.27
CA GLN A 188 16.40 -0.65 2.18
C GLN A 188 16.11 -2.02 2.79
N PHE A 189 14.92 -2.21 3.35
CA PHE A 189 14.48 -3.49 3.91
C PHE A 189 12.98 -3.51 4.13
N ASP A 190 12.41 -4.70 4.25
CA ASP A 190 11.04 -4.95 4.70
C ASP A 190 11.03 -5.37 6.16
N HIS A 191 9.94 -5.08 6.86
CA HIS A 191 9.77 -5.47 8.26
C HIS A 191 8.30 -5.77 8.60
N ASN A 192 8.07 -6.52 9.67
CA ASN A 192 6.73 -6.95 10.12
C ASN A 192 6.03 -5.98 11.08
N LEU A 193 6.53 -4.75 11.21
CA LEU A 193 5.92 -3.74 12.07
C LEU A 193 5.08 -2.77 11.23
N SER A 194 3.96 -2.31 11.78
CA SER A 194 3.07 -1.36 11.11
C SER A 194 3.03 -0.03 11.84
N ASN A 195 3.12 1.04 11.08
CA ASN A 195 2.79 2.41 11.51
C ASN A 195 3.51 2.85 12.80
N GLN A 196 4.82 2.69 12.88
CA GLN A 196 5.57 3.07 14.08
C GLN A 196 6.97 3.61 13.79
N GLU A 197 7.50 4.30 14.77
CA GLU A 197 8.87 4.81 14.74
C GLU A 197 9.86 3.68 15.01
N LEU A 198 10.87 3.57 14.16
CA LEU A 198 11.93 2.58 14.21
C LEU A 198 13.29 3.25 14.45
N GLU A 199 14.02 2.76 15.43
CA GLU A 199 15.45 3.02 15.56
C GLU A 199 16.21 2.01 14.70
N VAL A 200 16.88 2.49 13.67
CA VAL A 200 17.63 1.65 12.73
C VAL A 200 19.12 1.90 12.90
N MET A 201 19.89 0.82 12.97
CA MET A 201 21.34 0.85 13.02
C MET A 201 21.92 0.00 11.88
N VAL A 202 22.62 0.61 10.96
CA VAL A 202 23.39 -0.08 9.93
C VAL A 202 24.86 -0.11 10.34
N GLN A 203 25.42 -1.32 10.42
CA GLN A 203 26.82 -1.54 10.75
C GLN A 203 27.56 -2.10 9.54
N VAL A 204 28.65 -1.44 9.12
CA VAL A 204 29.45 -1.84 7.97
C VAL A 204 30.81 -2.37 8.47
N PHE A 205 31.23 -3.50 7.90
CA PHE A 205 32.42 -4.21 8.28
C PHE A 205 33.33 -4.48 7.09
N THR A 206 34.61 -4.57 7.33
CA THR A 206 35.54 -5.20 6.38
C THR A 206 35.23 -6.71 6.28
N ILE A 207 35.72 -7.37 5.24
CA ILE A 207 35.64 -8.84 5.08
C ILE A 207 36.35 -9.60 6.22
N SER A 208 37.26 -8.93 6.95
CA SER A 208 37.91 -9.51 8.15
C SER A 208 37.12 -9.30 9.44
N GLY A 209 35.91 -8.72 9.38
CA GLY A 209 35.02 -8.52 10.51
C GLY A 209 35.29 -7.24 11.33
N ARG A 210 36.19 -6.35 10.89
CA ARG A 210 36.40 -5.07 11.58
C ARG A 210 35.28 -4.10 11.24
N LEU A 211 34.58 -3.59 12.25
CA LEU A 211 33.60 -2.51 12.11
C LEU A 211 34.30 -1.22 11.60
N VAL A 212 33.75 -0.62 10.56
CA VAL A 212 34.27 0.61 9.94
C VAL A 212 33.28 1.75 9.96
N LYS A 213 31.98 1.44 10.01
CA LYS A 213 30.93 2.47 10.06
C LYS A 213 29.73 1.99 10.86
N THR A 214 29.17 2.90 11.66
CA THR A 214 27.84 2.75 12.28
C THR A 214 26.97 3.93 11.87
N ILE A 215 25.84 3.65 11.25
CA ILE A 215 24.83 4.64 10.85
C ILE A 215 23.61 4.42 11.73
N GLN A 216 23.12 5.47 12.36
CA GLN A 216 21.92 5.44 13.16
C GLN A 216 20.89 6.39 12.57
N ALA A 217 19.64 5.91 12.44
CA ALA A 217 18.51 6.69 11.95
C ALA A 217 17.25 6.35 12.76
N SER A 218 16.42 7.36 12.99
CA SER A 218 15.06 7.19 13.47
C SER A 218 14.12 7.46 12.30
N ILE A 219 13.29 6.51 11.97
CA ILE A 219 12.40 6.56 10.82
C ILE A 219 11.00 6.11 11.20
N PHE A 220 9.99 6.75 10.64
CA PHE A 220 8.62 6.28 10.74
C PHE A 220 8.33 5.41 9.51
N SER A 221 7.90 4.16 9.71
CA SER A 221 7.69 3.22 8.63
C SER A 221 6.48 2.32 8.86
N ASP A 222 5.88 1.86 7.78
CA ASP A 222 4.77 0.94 7.75
C ASP A 222 5.09 -0.26 6.84
N GLY A 223 5.81 -1.24 7.39
CA GLY A 223 6.13 -2.49 6.73
C GLY A 223 7.35 -2.48 5.81
N ALA A 224 7.83 -1.33 5.31
CA ALA A 224 8.97 -1.29 4.41
C ALA A 224 9.71 0.05 4.43
N LEU A 225 11.03 0.01 4.23
CA LEU A 225 11.86 1.15 3.97
C LEU A 225 12.35 1.10 2.52
N ARG A 226 11.88 2.02 1.69
CA ARG A 226 12.13 2.06 0.26
C ARG A 226 13.00 3.27 -0.14
N ARG A 227 13.22 3.40 -1.45
CA ARG A 227 14.15 4.36 -2.05
C ARG A 227 13.95 5.81 -1.59
N ASP A 228 12.70 6.23 -1.40
CA ASP A 228 12.39 7.62 -1.07
C ASP A 228 12.62 7.95 0.42
N ASP A 229 12.61 6.93 1.29
CA ASP A 229 12.80 7.04 2.74
C ASP A 229 14.01 6.25 3.26
N CYS A 230 14.90 5.85 2.39
CA CYS A 230 16.02 4.97 2.69
C CYS A 230 17.12 5.63 3.53
N ILE A 231 17.99 4.82 4.11
CA ILE A 231 19.14 5.30 4.88
C ILE A 231 20.33 5.47 3.94
N GLU A 232 20.68 6.71 3.67
CA GLU A 232 21.82 7.04 2.78
C GLU A 232 23.16 6.91 3.48
N TRP A 233 24.18 6.49 2.70
CA TRP A 233 25.57 6.43 3.13
C TRP A 233 26.52 6.76 1.97
N ASP A 234 27.49 7.63 2.26
CA ASP A 234 28.46 8.19 1.31
C ASP A 234 29.78 7.41 1.21
N GLY A 235 29.88 6.24 1.84
CA GLY A 235 31.08 5.39 1.81
C GLY A 235 32.23 5.88 2.72
N ARG A 236 31.93 6.72 3.74
CA ARG A 236 32.92 7.17 4.74
C ARG A 236 32.82 6.35 6.02
N ASP A 237 33.96 6.18 6.67
CA ASP A 237 34.02 5.58 8.01
C ASP A 237 33.52 6.52 9.11
N ASP A 238 33.61 6.09 10.37
CA ASP A 238 33.17 6.89 11.52
C ASP A 238 34.08 8.10 11.80
N TYR A 239 35.26 8.15 11.21
CA TYR A 239 36.19 9.28 11.31
C TYR A 239 36.05 10.29 10.16
N GLY A 240 35.20 9.98 9.18
CA GLY A 240 34.97 10.80 8.00
C GLY A 240 35.91 10.51 6.82
N ASP A 241 36.80 9.52 6.95
CA ASP A 241 37.69 9.10 5.87
C ASP A 241 36.95 8.22 4.86
N ARG A 242 37.24 8.41 3.56
CA ARG A 242 36.65 7.54 2.51
C ARG A 242 37.26 6.14 2.60
N LEU A 243 36.36 5.17 2.59
CA LEU A 243 36.75 3.76 2.51
C LEU A 243 37.30 3.45 1.12
N GLY A 244 38.29 2.59 1.07
CA GLY A 244 38.90 2.15 -0.16
C GLY A 244 37.98 1.30 -1.01
N ARG A 245 38.28 1.24 -2.31
CA ARG A 245 37.63 0.28 -3.22
C ARG A 245 37.72 -1.14 -2.69
N GLY A 246 36.61 -1.83 -2.65
CA GLY A 246 36.58 -3.21 -2.16
C GLY A 246 35.22 -3.73 -1.84
N VAL A 247 35.21 -4.94 -1.28
CA VAL A 247 34.04 -5.62 -0.78
C VAL A 247 33.96 -5.44 0.73
N TYR A 248 32.79 -5.09 1.20
CA TYR A 248 32.44 -4.92 2.59
C TYR A 248 31.20 -5.77 2.92
N LEU A 249 30.97 -6.02 4.19
CA LEU A 249 29.76 -6.63 4.69
C LEU A 249 28.99 -5.61 5.51
N TYR A 250 27.68 -5.71 5.54
CA TYR A 250 26.88 -4.90 6.44
C TYR A 250 25.75 -5.70 7.08
N LYS A 251 25.22 -5.18 8.17
CA LYS A 251 24.12 -5.75 8.93
C LYS A 251 23.20 -4.64 9.38
N VAL A 252 21.93 -4.86 9.27
CA VAL A 252 20.89 -3.94 9.73
C VAL A 252 20.30 -4.46 11.03
N LYS A 253 20.19 -3.58 12.03
CA LYS A 253 19.50 -3.83 13.29
C LYS A 253 18.36 -2.82 13.40
N VAL A 254 17.20 -3.31 13.78
CA VAL A 254 16.01 -2.49 13.97
C VAL A 254 15.46 -2.69 15.37
N ARG A 255 15.02 -1.61 15.97
CA ARG A 255 14.33 -1.59 17.24
C ARG A 255 13.09 -0.71 17.13
N ALA A 256 11.95 -1.22 17.61
CA ALA A 256 10.75 -0.38 17.70
C ALA A 256 10.89 0.63 18.82
N ALA A 257 10.64 1.91 18.54
CA ALA A 257 10.60 2.95 19.53
C ALA A 257 9.34 2.77 20.39
N ASN A 258 9.54 2.25 21.58
CA ASN A 258 8.64 2.26 22.74
C ASN A 258 7.14 2.03 22.50
N THR A 259 6.74 0.79 22.37
CA THR A 259 5.34 0.36 22.38
C THR A 259 5.00 -0.38 23.68
N GLY A 260 4.99 0.32 24.81
CA GLY A 260 4.67 -0.32 26.11
C GLY A 260 5.85 -1.09 26.72
N ASN A 261 5.60 -2.17 27.45
CA ASN A 261 6.58 -2.87 28.28
C ASN A 261 7.57 -3.81 27.54
N ALA A 262 7.50 -3.94 26.22
CA ALA A 262 8.39 -4.78 25.44
C ALA A 262 9.10 -3.97 24.34
N VAL A 263 10.43 -4.10 24.25
CA VAL A 263 11.22 -3.54 23.16
C VAL A 263 11.34 -4.62 22.10
N LEU A 264 10.65 -4.43 20.98
CA LEU A 264 10.79 -5.30 19.82
C LEU A 264 12.09 -4.96 19.10
N SER A 265 12.90 -5.96 18.78
CA SER A 265 14.15 -5.76 18.03
C SER A 265 14.41 -6.93 17.10
N GLY A 266 15.10 -6.65 16.00
CA GLY A 266 15.53 -7.66 15.04
C GLY A 266 16.83 -7.27 14.36
N GLU A 267 17.48 -8.23 13.75
CA GLU A 267 18.68 -7.99 12.97
C GLU A 267 18.71 -8.85 11.70
N SER A 268 19.30 -8.30 10.64
CA SER A 268 19.46 -9.03 9.38
C SER A 268 20.64 -10.02 9.46
N GLU A 269 20.71 -10.93 8.52
CA GLU A 269 21.95 -11.58 8.13
C GLU A 269 22.95 -10.57 7.58
N PHE A 270 24.19 -11.02 7.38
CA PHE A 270 25.21 -10.21 6.73
C PHE A 270 24.98 -10.12 5.23
N GLU A 271 24.87 -8.88 4.75
CA GLU A 271 24.75 -8.58 3.33
C GLU A 271 26.04 -8.01 2.76
N LYS A 272 26.23 -8.14 1.46
CA LYS A 272 27.42 -7.71 0.74
C LYS A 272 27.22 -6.36 0.06
N LEU A 273 28.16 -5.45 0.24
CA LEU A 273 28.23 -4.22 -0.53
C LEU A 273 29.60 -4.04 -1.20
N VAL A 274 29.64 -3.30 -2.29
CA VAL A 274 30.85 -3.10 -3.08
C VAL A 274 31.07 -1.61 -3.38
N ILE A 275 32.24 -1.10 -2.99
CA ILE A 275 32.68 0.25 -3.30
C ILE A 275 33.63 0.20 -4.52
N LEU A 276 33.36 1.05 -5.52
CA LEU A 276 34.12 1.08 -6.77
C LEU A 276 35.21 2.16 -6.81
N LYS A 277 35.20 3.13 -5.92
CA LYS A 277 36.09 4.33 -6.01
C LYS A 277 36.93 4.48 -4.77
#